data_9b6a7cc430bb2f57e1ac0dae610415f8
#
_entry.id   9b6a7cc430bb2f57e1ac0dae610415f8
#
_cell.length_a   1.000
_cell.length_b   1.000
_cell.length_c   1.000
_cell.angle_alpha   90.00
_cell.angle_beta   90.00
_cell.angle_gamma   90.00
#
_symmetry.space_group_name_H-M   'P 1'
#
loop_
_entity.id
_entity.type
_entity.pdbx_description
1 polymer ?
#
loop_
_entity_poly.entity_id
_entity_poly.type
_entity_poly.pdbx_seq_one_letter_code
_entity_poly.pdbx_strand_id
1 'polypeptide(L)'
;MIQVTDIYIYPVKSLKGIPLGESETGLRGLKYDREWMITDSNYQFLTQREIEAMATITVSVSNNCLLLQSKDGDELKVDLNAVRSGPVKVSVWDDTCDAYDEGEIASYWLTDKLGYWQGRTLRLVRFSSDGRRPVPAKYLHGRDAESAFSDQFPFLITSWDSLEKLNEGLVENGKQEVTMDRFRPNIVIGDIDSIENKTLLDLACQDGNYEFGLRKPCKRCKI
;
A
#
# COMPACT_ATOMS: atom_id res chain seq x y z
N MET A 1 21.21 17.18 -5.78
CA MET A 1 20.29 17.36 -4.64
C MET A 1 19.20 16.31 -4.75
N ILE A 2 18.88 15.58 -3.67
CA ILE A 2 17.82 14.58 -3.69
C ILE A 2 16.49 15.25 -4.04
N GLN A 3 15.77 14.68 -5.00
CA GLN A 3 14.46 15.18 -5.43
C GLN A 3 13.43 14.05 -5.34
N VAL A 4 12.19 14.40 -4.95
CA VAL A 4 11.05 13.51 -5.12
C VAL A 4 10.65 13.54 -6.59
N THR A 5 10.72 12.41 -7.26
CA THR A 5 10.38 12.27 -8.68
C THR A 5 8.97 11.74 -8.88
N ASP A 6 8.53 10.84 -8.01
CA ASP A 6 7.21 10.22 -8.12
C ASP A 6 6.59 9.99 -6.74
N ILE A 7 5.25 10.08 -6.70
CA ILE A 7 4.42 9.75 -5.55
C ILE A 7 3.37 8.74 -5.97
N TYR A 8 3.18 7.69 -5.18
CA TYR A 8 2.17 6.67 -5.41
C TYR A 8 1.37 6.39 -4.15
N ILE A 9 0.07 6.13 -4.32
CA ILE A 9 -0.76 5.51 -3.30
C ILE A 9 -1.30 4.17 -3.81
N TYR A 10 -1.62 3.30 -2.89
CA TYR A 10 -2.22 1.98 -3.15
C TYR A 10 -3.46 1.84 -2.27
N PRO A 11 -4.60 2.44 -2.65
CA PRO A 11 -5.75 2.53 -1.76
C PRO A 11 -6.19 1.18 -1.19
N VAL A 12 -6.16 0.14 -2.03
CA VAL A 12 -6.46 -1.23 -1.60
C VAL A 12 -5.17 -2.05 -1.56
N LYS A 13 -4.91 -2.70 -0.41
CA LYS A 13 -3.76 -3.60 -0.25
C LYS A 13 -3.75 -4.64 -1.38
N SER A 14 -2.60 -4.80 -2.03
CA SER A 14 -2.37 -5.76 -3.13
C SER A 14 -3.08 -5.46 -4.47
N LEU A 15 -3.85 -4.38 -4.62
CA LEU A 15 -4.34 -3.93 -5.93
C LEU A 15 -3.36 -2.93 -6.57
N LYS A 16 -3.65 -2.47 -7.79
CA LYS A 16 -2.81 -1.50 -8.51
C LYS A 16 -2.66 -0.18 -7.76
N GLY A 17 -1.54 0.47 -7.95
CA GLY A 17 -1.26 1.80 -7.43
C GLY A 17 -1.77 2.91 -8.34
N ILE A 18 -1.82 4.11 -7.80
CA ILE A 18 -2.22 5.35 -8.45
C ILE A 18 -1.03 6.31 -8.37
N PRO A 19 -0.49 6.79 -9.50
CA PRO A 19 0.48 7.86 -9.49
C PRO A 19 -0.20 9.19 -9.16
N LEU A 20 0.47 10.04 -8.37
CA LEU A 20 -0.03 11.34 -7.96
C LEU A 20 1.02 12.42 -8.17
N GLY A 21 0.58 13.65 -8.53
CA GLY A 21 1.45 14.83 -8.52
C GLY A 21 1.67 15.39 -7.11
N GLU A 22 0.69 15.22 -6.24
CA GLU A 22 0.71 15.67 -4.85
C GLU A 22 -0.18 14.78 -3.97
N SER A 23 0.06 14.76 -2.66
CA SER A 23 -0.78 14.05 -1.69
C SER A 23 -0.69 14.71 -0.32
N GLU A 24 -1.83 14.71 0.39
CA GLU A 24 -1.84 15.02 1.82
C GLU A 24 -1.17 13.89 2.60
N THR A 25 -0.46 14.26 3.69
CA THR A 25 0.14 13.31 4.61
C THR A 25 -0.55 13.34 5.96
N GLY A 26 -0.64 12.19 6.59
CA GLY A 26 -1.18 12.03 7.93
C GLY A 26 -0.39 11.04 8.77
N LEU A 27 -0.89 10.75 9.96
CA LEU A 27 -0.25 9.83 10.90
C LEU A 27 -0.03 8.41 10.32
N ARG A 28 -0.90 7.99 9.39
CA ARG A 28 -0.88 6.68 8.73
C ARG A 28 -0.27 6.68 7.34
N GLY A 29 0.39 7.75 6.93
CA GLY A 29 1.02 7.87 5.61
C GLY A 29 0.28 8.82 4.67
N LEU A 30 0.36 8.57 3.37
CA LEU A 30 -0.37 9.34 2.36
C LEU A 30 -1.87 9.05 2.45
N LYS A 31 -2.68 10.08 2.22
CA LYS A 31 -4.14 9.97 2.23
C LYS A 31 -4.61 8.84 1.30
N TYR A 32 -5.50 8.00 1.80
CA TYR A 32 -6.04 6.81 1.15
C TYR A 32 -5.03 5.66 0.93
N ASP A 33 -3.79 5.76 1.36
CA ASP A 33 -2.82 4.68 1.14
C ASP A 33 -3.11 3.48 2.04
N ARG A 34 -3.39 2.32 1.43
CA ARG A 34 -3.73 1.03 2.09
C ARG A 34 -4.84 1.15 3.14
N GLU A 35 -5.80 2.04 2.91
CA GLU A 35 -6.98 2.17 3.77
C GLU A 35 -7.98 1.01 3.57
N TRP A 36 -7.90 0.31 2.45
CA TRP A 36 -8.73 -0.86 2.18
C TRP A 36 -7.88 -2.12 2.02
N MET A 37 -8.52 -3.25 2.31
CA MET A 37 -7.92 -4.57 2.20
C MET A 37 -8.97 -5.60 1.78
N ILE A 38 -8.56 -6.59 1.00
CA ILE A 38 -9.39 -7.76 0.68
C ILE A 38 -9.09 -8.84 1.70
N THR A 39 -10.14 -9.46 2.22
CA THR A 39 -10.09 -10.59 3.14
C THR A 39 -10.94 -11.75 2.62
N ASP A 40 -10.81 -12.91 3.21
CA ASP A 40 -11.83 -13.96 3.12
C ASP A 40 -13.04 -13.64 4.01
N SER A 41 -14.08 -14.46 3.98
CA SER A 41 -15.29 -14.29 4.80
C SER A 41 -15.07 -14.51 6.31
N ASN A 42 -13.88 -14.96 6.73
CA ASN A 42 -13.44 -15.01 8.13
C ASN A 42 -12.59 -13.78 8.51
N TYR A 43 -12.53 -12.77 7.66
CA TYR A 43 -11.75 -11.54 7.84
C TYR A 43 -10.24 -11.76 7.96
N GLN A 44 -9.71 -12.85 7.37
CA GLN A 44 -8.29 -13.06 7.21
C GLN A 44 -7.82 -12.37 5.93
N PHE A 45 -6.76 -11.56 6.01
CA PHE A 45 -6.26 -10.81 4.87
C PHE A 45 -5.75 -11.70 3.75
N LEU A 46 -5.93 -11.23 2.52
CA LEU A 46 -5.43 -11.86 1.30
C LEU A 46 -4.52 -10.89 0.52
N THR A 47 -3.57 -11.46 -0.18
CA THR A 47 -2.61 -10.70 -1.00
C THR A 47 -2.45 -11.32 -2.38
N GLN A 48 -1.64 -10.69 -3.22
CA GLN A 48 -1.26 -11.25 -4.53
C GLN A 48 -0.55 -12.62 -4.43
N ARG A 49 -0.06 -13.02 -3.24
CA ARG A 49 0.54 -14.35 -3.04
C ARG A 49 -0.50 -15.45 -3.07
N GLU A 50 -1.69 -15.15 -2.56
CA GLU A 50 -2.83 -16.07 -2.53
C GLU A 50 -3.65 -15.96 -3.81
N ILE A 51 -3.85 -14.74 -4.33
CA ILE A 51 -4.69 -14.47 -5.52
C ILE A 51 -3.94 -13.52 -6.45
N GLU A 52 -3.19 -14.06 -7.40
CA GLU A 52 -2.37 -13.28 -8.35
C GLU A 52 -3.21 -12.27 -9.17
N ALA A 53 -4.46 -12.62 -9.49
CA ALA A 53 -5.38 -11.78 -10.24
C ALA A 53 -5.65 -10.41 -9.57
N MET A 54 -5.42 -10.26 -8.26
CA MET A 54 -5.50 -8.97 -7.57
C MET A 54 -4.61 -7.90 -8.22
N ALA A 55 -3.46 -8.29 -8.77
CA ALA A 55 -2.56 -7.38 -9.47
C ALA A 55 -3.17 -6.75 -10.73
N THR A 56 -4.26 -7.29 -11.26
CA THR A 56 -4.87 -6.82 -12.50
C THR A 56 -5.97 -5.77 -12.29
N ILE A 57 -6.52 -5.67 -11.06
CA ILE A 57 -7.59 -4.73 -10.73
C ILE A 57 -7.01 -3.32 -10.63
N THR A 58 -7.55 -2.41 -11.42
CA THR A 58 -7.24 -0.98 -11.35
C THR A 58 -8.06 -0.31 -10.26
N VAL A 59 -7.50 0.75 -9.70
CA VAL A 59 -8.09 1.48 -8.59
C VAL A 59 -8.06 2.97 -8.90
N SER A 60 -9.14 3.67 -8.62
CA SER A 60 -9.15 5.12 -8.49
C SER A 60 -9.91 5.55 -7.25
N VAL A 61 -9.55 6.69 -6.68
CA VAL A 61 -10.19 7.22 -5.47
C VAL A 61 -10.41 8.71 -5.60
N SER A 62 -11.58 9.16 -5.18
CA SER A 62 -11.95 10.56 -5.03
C SER A 62 -12.45 10.80 -3.61
N ASN A 63 -12.83 12.03 -3.28
CA ASN A 63 -13.37 12.35 -1.95
C ASN A 63 -14.65 11.58 -1.58
N ASN A 64 -15.38 11.08 -2.56
CA ASN A 64 -16.67 10.45 -2.34
C ASN A 64 -16.75 8.99 -2.77
N CYS A 65 -15.80 8.50 -3.54
CA CYS A 65 -15.89 7.19 -4.16
C CYS A 65 -14.53 6.50 -4.30
N LEU A 66 -14.47 5.21 -3.90
CA LEU A 66 -13.47 4.27 -4.34
C LEU A 66 -14.04 3.47 -5.51
N LEU A 67 -13.34 3.48 -6.64
CA LEU A 67 -13.69 2.71 -7.83
C LEU A 67 -12.66 1.62 -8.06
N LEU A 68 -13.12 0.38 -8.18
CA LEU A 68 -12.34 -0.75 -8.63
C LEU A 68 -12.81 -1.17 -10.01
N GLN A 69 -11.89 -1.47 -10.92
CA GLN A 69 -12.22 -1.92 -12.26
C GLN A 69 -11.41 -3.17 -12.60
N SER A 70 -12.09 -4.20 -13.04
CA SER A 70 -11.51 -5.46 -13.49
C SER A 70 -11.01 -5.38 -14.94
N LYS A 71 -10.30 -6.39 -15.40
CA LYS A 71 -9.75 -6.47 -16.76
C LYS A 71 -10.82 -6.45 -17.85
N ASP A 72 -11.98 -7.01 -17.59
CA ASP A 72 -13.14 -7.08 -18.50
C ASP A 72 -13.95 -5.76 -18.53
N GLY A 73 -13.55 -4.76 -17.75
CA GLY A 73 -14.16 -3.44 -17.71
C GLY A 73 -15.27 -3.28 -16.68
N ASP A 74 -15.64 -4.35 -15.95
CA ASP A 74 -16.65 -4.26 -14.90
C ASP A 74 -16.15 -3.41 -13.74
N GLU A 75 -17.06 -2.64 -13.15
CA GLU A 75 -16.74 -1.68 -12.10
C GLU A 75 -17.49 -1.97 -10.80
N LEU A 76 -16.77 -1.79 -9.69
CA LEU A 76 -17.33 -1.68 -8.34
C LEU A 76 -17.14 -0.25 -7.84
N LYS A 77 -18.25 0.41 -7.49
CA LYS A 77 -18.24 1.74 -6.86
C LYS A 77 -18.59 1.60 -5.39
N VAL A 78 -17.71 2.10 -4.52
CA VAL A 78 -17.88 2.12 -3.07
C VAL A 78 -18.04 3.57 -2.63
N ASP A 79 -19.22 3.92 -2.13
CA ASP A 79 -19.49 5.27 -1.60
C ASP A 79 -18.76 5.45 -0.26
N LEU A 80 -17.86 6.43 -0.19
CA LEU A 80 -17.07 6.70 1.00
C LEU A 80 -17.88 7.32 2.14
N ASN A 81 -19.05 7.84 1.84
CA ASN A 81 -19.96 8.47 2.81
C ASN A 81 -21.10 7.55 3.24
N ALA A 82 -21.20 6.35 2.68
CA ALA A 82 -22.23 5.38 3.07
C ALA A 82 -22.14 5.03 4.57
N VAL A 83 -23.32 4.94 5.20
CA VAL A 83 -23.41 4.43 6.57
C VAL A 83 -23.07 2.94 6.58
N ARG A 84 -22.13 2.54 7.42
CA ARG A 84 -21.70 1.15 7.59
C ARG A 84 -22.26 0.57 8.86
N SER A 85 -22.41 -0.76 8.88
CA SER A 85 -22.61 -1.51 10.11
C SER A 85 -21.40 -1.33 11.04
N GLY A 86 -21.52 -1.69 12.30
CA GLY A 86 -20.44 -1.59 13.29
C GLY A 86 -19.13 -2.27 12.83
N PRO A 87 -18.01 -1.95 13.48
CA PRO A 87 -16.72 -2.46 13.09
C PRO A 87 -16.62 -3.99 13.25
N VAL A 88 -15.86 -4.61 12.37
CA VAL A 88 -15.46 -6.01 12.41
C VAL A 88 -13.99 -6.12 12.77
N LYS A 89 -13.58 -7.24 13.38
CA LYS A 89 -12.16 -7.54 13.62
C LYS A 89 -11.57 -8.21 12.39
N VAL A 90 -10.48 -7.65 11.89
CA VAL A 90 -9.75 -8.21 10.76
C VAL A 90 -8.31 -8.53 11.16
N SER A 91 -7.75 -9.59 10.59
CA SER A 91 -6.34 -9.93 10.78
C SER A 91 -5.50 -9.41 9.62
N VAL A 92 -4.37 -8.80 9.93
CA VAL A 92 -3.33 -8.42 8.97
C VAL A 92 -1.97 -8.77 9.55
N TRP A 93 -1.29 -9.75 8.96
CA TRP A 93 -0.11 -10.38 9.55
C TRP A 93 -0.41 -10.90 10.97
N ASP A 94 0.38 -10.51 11.95
CA ASP A 94 0.21 -10.88 13.36
C ASP A 94 -0.72 -9.90 14.12
N ASP A 95 -1.21 -8.86 13.45
CA ASP A 95 -2.04 -7.84 14.07
C ASP A 95 -3.53 -8.13 13.86
N THR A 96 -4.34 -7.72 14.84
CA THR A 96 -5.80 -7.65 14.73
C THR A 96 -6.23 -6.20 14.89
N CYS A 97 -7.03 -5.69 13.97
CA CYS A 97 -7.51 -4.31 13.99
C CYS A 97 -9.00 -4.20 13.65
N ASP A 98 -9.57 -3.04 13.96
CA ASP A 98 -10.95 -2.73 13.63
C ASP A 98 -11.04 -2.22 12.19
N ALA A 99 -12.05 -2.71 11.48
CA ALA A 99 -12.35 -2.31 10.11
C ALA A 99 -13.87 -2.26 9.89
N TYR A 100 -14.29 -1.56 8.87
CA TYR A 100 -15.67 -1.59 8.38
C TYR A 100 -15.75 -2.45 7.13
N ASP A 101 -16.72 -3.33 7.08
CA ASP A 101 -17.03 -4.11 5.89
C ASP A 101 -17.80 -3.25 4.89
N GLU A 102 -17.39 -3.23 3.63
CA GLU A 102 -18.03 -2.44 2.56
C GLU A 102 -19.31 -3.12 2.00
N GLY A 103 -19.67 -4.28 2.52
CA GLY A 103 -20.97 -4.92 2.31
C GLY A 103 -21.01 -5.96 1.20
N GLU A 104 -22.22 -6.49 0.97
CA GLU A 104 -22.43 -7.66 0.10
C GLU A 104 -22.17 -7.37 -1.38
N ILE A 105 -22.44 -6.16 -1.86
CA ILE A 105 -22.19 -5.78 -3.26
C ILE A 105 -20.69 -5.90 -3.56
N ALA A 106 -19.84 -5.39 -2.67
CA ALA A 106 -18.39 -5.49 -2.80
C ALA A 106 -17.92 -6.95 -2.70
N SER A 107 -18.49 -7.72 -1.78
CA SER A 107 -18.21 -9.15 -1.63
C SER A 107 -18.54 -9.94 -2.89
N TYR A 108 -19.73 -9.73 -3.43
CA TYR A 108 -20.16 -10.41 -4.65
C TYR A 108 -19.22 -10.08 -5.82
N TRP A 109 -18.97 -8.80 -6.07
CA TRP A 109 -18.12 -8.37 -7.17
C TRP A 109 -16.69 -8.94 -7.07
N LEU A 110 -16.08 -8.85 -5.87
CA LEU A 110 -14.74 -9.39 -5.64
C LEU A 110 -14.70 -10.90 -5.86
N THR A 111 -15.70 -11.62 -5.34
CA THR A 111 -15.77 -13.08 -5.49
C THR A 111 -16.01 -13.49 -6.94
N ASP A 112 -16.79 -12.72 -7.70
CA ASP A 112 -17.01 -12.94 -9.14
C ASP A 112 -15.71 -12.73 -9.94
N LYS A 113 -14.96 -11.66 -9.65
CA LYS A 113 -13.76 -11.29 -10.42
C LYS A 113 -12.48 -12.02 -10.01
N LEU A 114 -12.36 -12.41 -8.75
CA LEU A 114 -11.15 -13.04 -8.21
C LEU A 114 -11.34 -14.52 -7.83
N GLY A 115 -12.57 -15.01 -7.84
CA GLY A 115 -12.92 -16.35 -7.42
C GLY A 115 -13.06 -16.51 -5.90
N TYR A 116 -13.48 -17.70 -5.49
CA TYR A 116 -13.52 -18.08 -4.08
C TYR A 116 -12.12 -18.42 -3.58
N TRP A 117 -11.79 -18.02 -2.36
CA TRP A 117 -10.58 -18.47 -1.68
C TRP A 117 -10.88 -19.61 -0.71
N GLN A 118 -10.37 -20.81 -1.00
CA GLN A 118 -10.62 -22.03 -0.19
C GLN A 118 -12.13 -22.27 0.10
N GLY A 119 -12.98 -22.05 -0.90
CA GLY A 119 -14.44 -22.17 -0.78
C GLY A 119 -15.14 -21.02 -0.07
N ARG A 120 -14.44 -19.94 0.29
CA ARG A 120 -14.96 -18.76 0.96
C ARG A 120 -15.12 -17.59 0.01
N THR A 121 -16.14 -16.78 0.23
CA THR A 121 -16.31 -15.49 -0.46
C THR A 121 -15.25 -14.48 0.01
N LEU A 122 -15.04 -13.46 -0.81
CA LEU A 122 -14.13 -12.37 -0.50
C LEU A 122 -14.90 -11.19 0.09
N ARG A 123 -14.23 -10.40 0.93
CA ARG A 123 -14.78 -9.19 1.54
C ARG A 123 -13.84 -8.02 1.25
N LEU A 124 -14.39 -6.83 1.02
CA LEU A 124 -13.64 -5.58 1.03
C LEU A 124 -13.84 -4.93 2.40
N VAL A 125 -12.76 -4.60 3.08
CA VAL A 125 -12.82 -3.94 4.37
C VAL A 125 -12.06 -2.63 4.35
N ARG A 126 -12.52 -1.62 5.10
CA ARG A 126 -11.88 -0.33 5.28
C ARG A 126 -11.38 -0.21 6.71
N PHE A 127 -10.16 0.28 6.87
CA PHE A 127 -9.59 0.56 8.19
C PHE A 127 -10.48 1.53 8.97
N SER A 128 -10.73 1.23 10.25
CA SER A 128 -11.57 2.11 11.07
C SER A 128 -10.90 3.46 11.28
N SER A 129 -11.68 4.56 11.21
CA SER A 129 -11.18 5.90 11.53
C SER A 129 -10.58 5.97 12.94
N ASP A 130 -11.21 5.28 13.89
CA ASP A 130 -10.79 5.21 15.29
C ASP A 130 -9.82 4.06 15.58
N GLY A 131 -9.55 3.24 14.55
CA GLY A 131 -8.62 2.12 14.62
C GLY A 131 -7.19 2.59 14.81
N ARG A 132 -6.42 1.84 15.58
CA ARG A 132 -5.00 2.11 15.80
C ARG A 132 -4.16 0.90 15.46
N ARG A 133 -3.11 1.13 14.68
CA ARG A 133 -2.09 0.15 14.36
C ARG A 133 -0.72 0.82 14.39
N PRO A 134 -0.14 0.97 15.60
CA PRO A 134 1.11 1.69 15.76
C PRO A 134 2.30 0.93 15.15
N VAL A 135 3.23 1.68 14.62
CA VAL A 135 4.55 1.15 14.24
C VAL A 135 5.25 0.68 15.53
N PRO A 136 5.96 -0.48 15.53
CA PRO A 136 6.64 -0.96 16.73
C PRO A 136 7.59 0.08 17.34
N ALA A 137 7.49 0.29 18.64
CA ALA A 137 8.18 1.35 19.40
C ALA A 137 9.70 1.42 19.14
N LYS A 138 10.36 0.27 18.91
CA LYS A 138 11.81 0.22 18.60
C LYS A 138 12.22 0.99 17.35
N TYR A 139 11.26 1.32 16.46
CA TYR A 139 11.52 2.09 15.23
C TYR A 139 11.09 3.56 15.34
N LEU A 140 10.37 3.94 16.39
CA LEU A 140 9.78 5.29 16.48
C LEU A 140 10.78 6.36 16.92
N HIS A 141 11.82 5.99 17.68
CA HIS A 141 12.82 6.92 18.20
C HIS A 141 12.21 8.15 18.91
N GLY A 142 11.15 7.91 19.69
CA GLY A 142 10.43 8.95 20.43
C GLY A 142 9.38 9.73 19.62
N ARG A 143 9.09 9.30 18.39
CA ARG A 143 8.03 9.86 17.54
C ARG A 143 6.83 8.92 17.46
N ASP A 144 5.70 9.41 16.96
CA ASP A 144 4.51 8.60 16.71
C ASP A 144 4.37 8.32 15.20
N ALA A 145 4.02 7.09 14.87
CA ALA A 145 3.62 6.68 13.53
C ALA A 145 2.67 5.48 13.61
N GLU A 146 1.72 5.45 12.72
CA GLU A 146 0.75 4.37 12.55
C GLU A 146 0.74 3.90 11.10
N SER A 147 0.16 2.76 10.86
CA SER A 147 -0.17 2.29 9.51
C SER A 147 -1.61 1.79 9.47
N ALA A 148 -2.26 1.90 8.32
CA ALA A 148 -3.51 1.20 8.09
C ALA A 148 -3.21 -0.26 7.71
N PHE A 149 -3.52 -0.70 6.51
CA PHE A 149 -3.23 -2.08 6.07
C PHE A 149 -1.88 -2.24 5.35
N SER A 150 -0.97 -1.25 5.43
CA SER A 150 0.40 -1.42 4.96
C SER A 150 1.13 -2.49 5.80
N ASP A 151 2.27 -3.02 5.31
CA ASP A 151 2.89 -4.16 5.98
C ASP A 151 3.37 -3.83 7.39
N GLN A 152 4.06 -2.72 7.59
CA GLN A 152 4.53 -2.31 8.92
C GLN A 152 4.69 -0.79 9.06
N PHE A 153 5.09 -0.09 7.99
CA PHE A 153 5.40 1.33 8.01
C PHE A 153 4.44 2.11 7.10
N PRO A 154 4.15 3.39 7.42
CA PRO A 154 3.28 4.22 6.60
C PRO A 154 3.86 4.60 5.25
N PHE A 155 5.20 4.57 5.10
CA PHE A 155 5.88 4.93 3.85
C PHE A 155 6.91 3.90 3.44
N LEU A 156 6.97 3.63 2.14
CA LEU A 156 8.10 3.01 1.47
C LEU A 156 8.74 4.04 0.53
N ILE A 157 10.01 4.34 0.77
CA ILE A 157 10.81 5.22 -0.06
C ILE A 157 11.79 4.36 -0.88
N THR A 158 11.87 4.60 -2.17
CA THR A 158 12.81 3.95 -3.10
C THR A 158 13.54 5.00 -3.92
N SER A 159 14.55 4.59 -4.71
CA SER A 159 15.24 5.47 -5.63
C SER A 159 15.38 4.86 -7.02
N TRP A 160 15.45 5.72 -8.02
CA TRP A 160 15.75 5.31 -9.40
C TRP A 160 17.14 4.68 -9.49
N ASP A 161 18.15 5.28 -8.86
CA ASP A 161 19.52 4.76 -8.84
C ASP A 161 19.60 3.31 -8.33
N SER A 162 18.82 3.00 -7.28
CA SER A 162 18.75 1.63 -6.74
C SER A 162 18.05 0.66 -7.70
N LEU A 163 17.07 1.13 -8.46
CA LEU A 163 16.41 0.32 -9.48
C LEU A 163 17.34 0.05 -10.67
N GLU A 164 18.06 1.06 -11.15
CA GLU A 164 19.03 0.93 -12.24
C GLU A 164 20.09 -0.11 -11.89
N LYS A 165 20.73 0.00 -10.74
CA LYS A 165 21.71 -0.99 -10.27
C LYS A 165 21.14 -2.41 -10.16
N LEU A 166 19.90 -2.53 -9.68
CA LEU A 166 19.24 -3.83 -9.65
C LEU A 166 19.05 -4.38 -11.06
N ASN A 167 18.61 -3.55 -12.00
CA ASN A 167 18.37 -3.96 -13.39
C ASN A 167 19.66 -4.32 -14.12
N GLU A 168 20.74 -3.57 -13.92
CA GLU A 168 22.07 -3.94 -14.41
C GLU A 168 22.45 -5.35 -13.93
N GLY A 169 22.34 -5.62 -12.63
CA GLY A 169 22.63 -6.95 -12.08
C GLY A 169 21.68 -8.05 -12.57
N LEU A 170 20.41 -7.73 -12.86
CA LEU A 170 19.46 -8.67 -13.46
C LEU A 170 19.88 -9.02 -14.91
N VAL A 171 20.19 -8.03 -15.73
CA VAL A 171 20.62 -8.20 -17.13
C VAL A 171 21.93 -9.01 -17.19
N GLU A 172 22.92 -8.68 -16.37
CA GLU A 172 24.18 -9.44 -16.27
C GLU A 172 23.96 -10.93 -15.95
N ASN A 173 22.92 -11.26 -15.20
CA ASN A 173 22.51 -12.62 -14.89
C ASN A 173 21.48 -13.22 -15.87
N GLY A 174 21.28 -12.62 -17.04
CA GLY A 174 20.38 -13.10 -18.08
C GLY A 174 18.89 -13.02 -17.72
N LYS A 175 18.52 -12.14 -16.80
CA LYS A 175 17.14 -11.90 -16.40
C LYS A 175 16.59 -10.62 -17.03
N GLN A 176 15.26 -10.50 -17.05
CA GLN A 176 14.61 -9.29 -17.52
C GLN A 176 14.65 -8.19 -16.45
N GLU A 177 14.72 -6.96 -16.91
CA GLU A 177 14.53 -5.78 -16.06
C GLU A 177 13.17 -5.76 -15.39
N VAL A 178 13.09 -5.10 -14.25
CA VAL A 178 11.86 -4.88 -13.50
C VAL A 178 11.56 -3.39 -13.40
N THR A 179 10.28 -3.06 -13.26
CA THR A 179 9.80 -1.70 -13.15
C THR A 179 9.58 -1.27 -11.69
N MET A 180 9.54 0.02 -11.43
CA MET A 180 9.42 0.59 -10.09
C MET A 180 8.13 0.16 -9.37
N ASP A 181 7.04 -0.01 -10.11
CA ASP A 181 5.73 -0.41 -9.56
C ASP A 181 5.75 -1.79 -8.88
N ARG A 182 6.67 -2.69 -9.25
CA ARG A 182 6.85 -3.97 -8.56
C ARG A 182 7.24 -3.81 -7.08
N PHE A 183 7.89 -2.71 -6.73
CA PHE A 183 8.29 -2.40 -5.35
C PHE A 183 7.20 -1.71 -4.57
N ARG A 184 6.19 -1.15 -5.26
CA ARG A 184 5.03 -0.49 -4.66
C ARG A 184 5.44 0.63 -3.67
N PRO A 185 6.35 1.55 -4.08
CA PRO A 185 6.79 2.66 -3.24
C PRO A 185 5.69 3.69 -3.06
N ASN A 186 5.76 4.46 -1.98
CA ASN A 186 4.97 5.68 -1.81
C ASN A 186 5.69 6.89 -2.39
N ILE A 187 7.01 6.94 -2.22
CA ILE A 187 7.85 8.05 -2.65
C ILE A 187 9.04 7.46 -3.42
N VAL A 188 9.29 7.97 -4.62
CA VAL A 188 10.50 7.67 -5.38
C VAL A 188 11.37 8.93 -5.39
N ILE A 189 12.65 8.75 -5.14
CA ILE A 189 13.63 9.83 -5.14
C ILE A 189 14.70 9.57 -6.20
N GLY A 190 15.25 10.65 -6.74
CA GLY A 190 16.40 10.65 -7.67
C GLY A 190 17.59 11.40 -7.10
N ASP A 191 18.69 11.40 -7.86
CA ASP A 191 19.94 12.10 -7.55
C ASP A 191 20.61 11.64 -6.22
N ILE A 192 20.67 10.32 -5.98
CA ILE A 192 21.27 9.75 -4.77
C ILE A 192 22.76 9.44 -4.92
N ASP A 193 23.38 9.59 -6.08
CA ASP A 193 24.77 9.22 -6.38
C ASP A 193 25.80 9.56 -5.30
N SER A 194 25.51 10.54 -4.46
CA SER A 194 26.36 10.94 -3.34
C SER A 194 26.21 10.11 -2.06
N ILE A 195 25.27 9.15 -2.02
CA ILE A 195 24.80 8.51 -0.78
C ILE A 195 25.23 7.06 -0.62
N GLU A 196 25.79 6.44 -1.64
CA GLU A 196 26.11 4.99 -1.69
C GLU A 196 26.93 4.43 -0.52
N ASN A 197 27.61 5.27 0.22
CA ASN A 197 28.43 4.88 1.36
C ASN A 197 27.97 5.47 2.70
N LYS A 198 26.81 6.09 2.78
CA LYS A 198 26.31 6.68 4.02
C LYS A 198 25.02 5.99 4.46
N THR A 199 24.96 5.58 5.69
CA THR A 199 23.70 5.16 6.31
C THR A 199 22.81 6.38 6.46
N LEU A 200 21.85 6.54 5.56
CA LEU A 200 20.81 7.55 5.70
C LEU A 200 19.91 7.17 6.87
N LEU A 201 19.77 8.07 7.81
CA LEU A 201 18.88 7.91 8.96
C LEU A 201 17.59 8.72 8.81
N ASP A 202 17.68 9.89 8.21
CA ASP A 202 16.57 10.82 8.06
C ASP A 202 16.68 11.60 6.74
N LEU A 203 15.52 11.92 6.16
CA LEU A 203 15.36 12.82 5.02
C LEU A 203 14.50 13.99 5.46
N ALA A 204 14.91 15.22 5.18
CA ALA A 204 14.13 16.42 5.46
C ALA A 204 13.89 17.21 4.18
N CYS A 205 12.70 17.80 4.04
CA CYS A 205 12.43 18.76 2.99
C CYS A 205 13.15 20.08 3.28
N GLN A 206 13.51 20.82 2.23
CA GLN A 206 14.22 22.11 2.36
C GLN A 206 13.47 23.16 3.18
N ASP A 207 12.15 23.15 3.09
CA ASP A 207 11.28 24.07 3.84
C ASP A 207 11.08 23.65 5.30
N GLY A 208 11.62 22.49 5.71
CA GLY A 208 11.50 21.95 7.06
C GLY A 208 10.12 21.40 7.43
N ASN A 209 9.14 21.37 6.49
CA ASN A 209 7.78 20.95 6.79
C ASN A 209 7.63 19.43 6.94
N TYR A 210 8.54 18.67 6.33
CA TYR A 210 8.48 17.20 6.36
C TYR A 210 9.85 16.61 6.70
N GLU A 211 9.81 15.60 7.56
CA GLU A 211 10.98 14.80 7.93
C GLU A 211 10.61 13.33 7.95
N PHE A 212 11.34 12.51 7.22
CA PHE A 212 11.16 11.06 7.15
C PHE A 212 12.31 10.36 7.86
N GLY A 213 11.99 9.61 8.89
CA GLY A 213 12.94 8.71 9.52
C GLY A 213 13.10 7.41 8.74
N LEU A 214 14.26 7.15 8.15
CA LEU A 214 14.57 5.90 7.48
C LEU A 214 14.93 4.84 8.52
N ARG A 215 14.00 3.94 8.82
CA ARG A 215 14.09 3.06 10.01
C ARG A 215 14.47 1.63 9.69
N LYS A 216 14.18 1.15 8.50
CA LYS A 216 14.41 -0.25 8.15
C LYS A 216 14.49 -0.46 6.65
N PRO A 217 15.54 -1.14 6.13
CA PRO A 217 15.54 -1.60 4.75
C PRO A 217 14.36 -2.53 4.49
N CYS A 218 13.63 -2.30 3.40
CA CYS A 218 12.51 -3.14 3.01
C CYS A 218 13.02 -4.40 2.29
N LYS A 219 12.96 -5.55 2.95
CA LYS A 219 13.20 -6.84 2.28
C LYS A 219 12.01 -7.17 1.40
N ARG A 220 12.27 -7.35 0.11
CA ARG A 220 11.22 -7.72 -0.85
C ARG A 220 11.00 -9.23 -0.86
N CYS A 221 9.75 -9.64 -1.01
CA CYS A 221 9.39 -11.04 -1.18
C CYS A 221 9.44 -11.45 -2.66
N LYS A 222 9.36 -12.73 -2.92
CA LYS A 222 9.31 -13.30 -4.28
C LYS A 222 7.91 -13.14 -4.89
N ILE A 223 7.48 -11.95 -5.21
CA ILE A 223 6.25 -11.72 -5.98
C ILE A 223 6.65 -11.13 -7.32
#